data_13cc615131ad4c04ee8c5f222c48c9e2
#
_entry.id   13cc615131ad4c04ee8c5f222c48c9e2
#
_cell.length_a   1.000
_cell.length_b   1.000
_cell.length_c   1.000
_cell.angle_alpha   90.00
_cell.angle_beta   90.00
_cell.angle_gamma   90.00
#
_symmetry.space_group_name_H-M   'P 1'
#
loop_
_entity.id
_entity.type
_entity.pdbx_description
1 polymer ?
#
loop_
_entity_poly.entity_id
_entity_poly.type
_entity_poly.pdbx_seq_one_letter_code
_entity_poly.pdbx_strand_id
1 'polypeptide(L)'
;MKNVARGLFGLLLGVSALLIAGCGGGDEEGTVEGVDADALLESAATRMDEVEAFHFILTQENGTTDILMGLELVSAEGDIAGADRAQLEVRAKLGSSNIEVGIVILPDGSYITNPLTGRWQEAEVSISSFFNPEIGVTALMRAVTDAKATRRVQVGGADTYLVEAVVDSGNLDLFAAGAAPGRELLARAWIGVDEPFVYRVEIEGAVIEGEAANTVRRLELSRFDEPVEISTPR
;
A
#
# COMPACT_ATOMS: atom_id res chain seq x y z
N MET A 1 -85.60 35.22 -11.79
CA MET A 1 -86.32 34.69 -10.56
C MET A 1 -85.31 33.85 -9.79
N LYS A 2 -85.10 34.29 -8.53
CA LYS A 2 -84.62 33.56 -7.38
C LYS A 2 -83.19 32.96 -7.43
N ASN A 3 -82.22 33.56 -6.77
CA ASN A 3 -81.84 33.41 -5.34
C ASN A 3 -81.18 32.04 -5.13
N VAL A 4 -80.11 31.75 -4.42
CA VAL A 4 -79.55 32.31 -3.17
C VAL A 4 -78.25 31.53 -2.90
N ALA A 5 -77.23 32.15 -2.53
CA ALA A 5 -76.41 32.13 -1.31
C ALA A 5 -75.38 31.03 -1.04
N ARG A 6 -74.21 31.52 -0.77
CA ARG A 6 -73.33 31.27 0.41
C ARG A 6 -72.73 29.87 0.61
N GLY A 7 -71.41 29.86 0.68
CA GLY A 7 -70.65 28.85 1.35
C GLY A 7 -69.15 29.09 1.23
N LEU A 8 -68.68 29.96 2.08
CA LEU A 8 -67.26 30.20 2.37
C LEU A 8 -66.72 29.03 3.19
N PHE A 9 -65.75 28.27 2.69
CA PHE A 9 -64.89 27.46 3.56
C PHE A 9 -63.49 27.41 2.97
N GLY A 10 -62.61 28.10 3.63
CA GLY A 10 -61.18 28.06 3.34
C GLY A 10 -60.58 26.72 3.77
N LEU A 11 -59.79 26.13 2.90
CA LEU A 11 -58.91 25.05 3.27
C LEU A 11 -57.46 25.45 2.90
N LEU A 12 -56.73 25.86 3.93
CA LEU A 12 -55.29 26.02 3.89
C LEU A 12 -54.66 24.65 3.64
N LEU A 13 -54.17 24.41 2.45
CA LEU A 13 -53.23 23.32 2.19
C LEU A 13 -51.82 23.82 2.43
N GLY A 14 -51.30 23.40 3.60
CA GLY A 14 -49.91 23.55 3.92
C GLY A 14 -49.05 22.69 3.00
N VAL A 15 -48.23 23.35 2.18
CA VAL A 15 -47.16 22.71 1.42
C VAL A 15 -46.00 22.44 2.39
N SER A 16 -45.95 21.23 2.91
CA SER A 16 -44.77 20.71 3.61
C SER A 16 -43.70 20.43 2.56
N ALA A 17 -42.73 21.33 2.45
CA ALA A 17 -41.49 21.10 1.74
C ALA A 17 -40.69 20.04 2.50
N LEU A 18 -40.71 18.80 2.05
CA LEU A 18 -39.70 17.80 2.44
C LEU A 18 -38.35 18.23 1.87
N LEU A 19 -37.51 18.76 2.73
CA LEU A 19 -36.09 18.87 2.48
C LEU A 19 -35.52 17.44 2.48
N ILE A 20 -35.39 16.84 1.31
CA ILE A 20 -34.58 15.65 1.10
C ILE A 20 -33.13 16.15 1.19
N ALA A 21 -32.52 16.00 2.38
CA ALA A 21 -31.09 16.08 2.51
C ALA A 21 -30.50 14.90 1.74
N GLY A 22 -30.16 15.11 0.48
CA GLY A 22 -29.37 14.20 -0.32
C GLY A 22 -27.97 14.17 0.28
N CYS A 23 -27.63 13.11 1.03
CA CYS A 23 -26.26 12.69 1.22
C CYS A 23 -25.73 12.26 -0.15
N GLY A 24 -25.28 13.20 -0.96
CA GLY A 24 -24.40 12.97 -2.08
C GLY A 24 -23.02 12.89 -1.49
N GLY A 25 -22.50 11.66 -1.29
CA GLY A 25 -21.07 11.44 -1.13
C GLY A 25 -20.38 11.80 -2.45
N GLY A 26 -20.06 13.06 -2.64
CA GLY A 26 -19.08 13.50 -3.60
C GLY A 26 -17.73 13.32 -2.94
N ASP A 27 -16.83 12.58 -3.58
CA ASP A 27 -15.41 12.60 -3.26
C ASP A 27 -14.90 14.03 -3.46
N GLU A 28 -14.98 14.86 -2.43
CA GLU A 28 -14.30 16.16 -2.44
C GLU A 28 -12.82 15.86 -2.24
N GLU A 29 -12.02 16.10 -3.27
CA GLU A 29 -10.56 16.19 -3.21
C GLU A 29 -10.18 17.40 -2.34
N GLY A 30 -10.31 17.25 -1.02
CA GLY A 30 -9.96 18.23 -0.01
C GLY A 30 -8.96 17.62 0.97
N THR A 31 -8.08 18.46 1.51
CA THR A 31 -7.25 18.03 2.65
C THR A 31 -8.14 17.77 3.87
N VAL A 32 -7.83 16.74 4.64
CA VAL A 32 -8.50 16.47 5.92
C VAL A 32 -8.13 17.60 6.89
N GLU A 33 -9.13 18.37 7.32
CA GLU A 33 -8.91 19.54 8.16
C GLU A 33 -8.27 19.13 9.50
N GLY A 34 -7.19 19.81 9.87
CA GLY A 34 -6.50 19.60 11.15
C GLY A 34 -5.52 18.42 11.18
N VAL A 35 -5.24 17.75 10.05
CA VAL A 35 -4.23 16.71 9.96
C VAL A 35 -2.95 17.27 9.32
N ASP A 36 -1.86 17.27 10.08
CA ASP A 36 -0.53 17.58 9.59
C ASP A 36 0.06 16.30 8.95
N ALA A 37 0.16 16.29 7.62
CA ALA A 37 0.60 15.12 6.87
C ALA A 37 2.08 14.79 7.11
N ASP A 38 2.94 15.79 7.26
CA ASP A 38 4.37 15.57 7.52
C ASP A 38 4.58 14.98 8.93
N ALA A 39 3.87 15.50 9.94
CA ALA A 39 3.90 14.96 11.29
C ALA A 39 3.33 13.52 11.33
N LEU A 40 2.27 13.24 10.56
CA LEU A 40 1.69 11.91 10.46
C LEU A 40 2.67 10.90 9.82
N LEU A 41 3.34 11.28 8.74
CA LEU A 41 4.36 10.47 8.07
C LEU A 41 5.53 10.15 9.00
N GLU A 42 6.03 11.14 9.77
CA GLU A 42 7.13 10.91 10.72
C GLU A 42 6.69 10.01 11.89
N SER A 43 5.47 10.18 12.39
CA SER A 43 4.90 9.30 13.41
C SER A 43 4.77 7.87 12.90
N ALA A 44 4.31 7.71 11.66
CA ALA A 44 4.19 6.41 11.02
C ALA A 44 5.57 5.78 10.78
N ALA A 45 6.54 6.54 10.30
CA ALA A 45 7.91 6.07 10.14
C ALA A 45 8.49 5.57 11.47
N THR A 46 8.33 6.36 12.54
CA THR A 46 8.79 5.99 13.88
C THR A 46 8.10 4.71 14.39
N ARG A 47 6.77 4.60 14.20
CA ARG A 47 6.03 3.40 14.62
C ARG A 47 6.43 2.16 13.83
N MET A 48 6.66 2.30 12.52
CA MET A 48 7.10 1.18 11.69
C MET A 48 8.54 0.73 11.99
N ASP A 49 9.42 1.62 12.46
CA ASP A 49 10.77 1.25 12.92
C ASP A 49 10.74 0.34 14.17
N GLU A 50 9.65 0.38 14.96
CA GLU A 50 9.46 -0.45 16.16
C GLU A 50 8.79 -1.80 15.86
N VAL A 51 8.29 -2.03 14.64
CA VAL A 51 7.60 -3.27 14.27
C VAL A 51 8.60 -4.41 14.12
N GLU A 52 8.40 -5.47 14.90
CA GLU A 52 9.27 -6.64 14.86
C GLU A 52 8.75 -7.74 13.93
N ALA A 53 7.44 -7.81 13.70
CA ALA A 53 6.85 -8.80 12.81
C ALA A 53 5.68 -8.21 12.02
N PHE A 54 5.56 -8.62 10.76
CA PHE A 54 4.44 -8.22 9.91
C PHE A 54 4.25 -9.18 8.73
N HIS A 55 3.05 -9.18 8.22
CA HIS A 55 2.72 -9.78 6.92
C HIS A 55 2.71 -8.71 5.84
N PHE A 56 3.19 -9.05 4.64
CA PHE A 56 3.14 -8.15 3.51
C PHE A 56 2.62 -8.83 2.25
N ILE A 57 2.01 -8.02 1.38
CA ILE A 57 1.64 -8.39 0.01
C ILE A 57 2.13 -7.28 -0.91
N LEU A 58 3.04 -7.62 -1.82
CA LEU A 58 3.51 -6.73 -2.87
C LEU A 58 2.88 -7.15 -4.20
N THR A 59 2.21 -6.24 -4.86
CA THR A 59 1.60 -6.45 -6.18
C THR A 59 1.98 -5.33 -7.14
N GLN A 60 1.88 -5.63 -8.44
CA GLN A 60 2.12 -4.65 -9.50
C GLN A 60 0.97 -4.67 -10.51
N GLU A 61 0.56 -3.48 -10.93
CA GLU A 61 -0.45 -3.28 -11.96
C GLU A 61 0.17 -2.53 -13.14
N ASN A 62 -0.25 -2.87 -14.35
CA ASN A 62 0.19 -2.26 -15.61
C ASN A 62 1.70 -2.36 -15.89
N GLY A 63 2.41 -3.24 -15.21
CA GLY A 63 3.84 -3.45 -15.40
C GLY A 63 4.39 -4.58 -14.54
N THR A 64 5.67 -4.83 -14.69
CA THR A 64 6.48 -5.76 -13.88
C THR A 64 7.79 -5.06 -13.55
N THR A 65 8.48 -5.51 -12.52
CA THR A 65 9.80 -5.00 -12.19
C THR A 65 10.84 -6.08 -12.46
N ASP A 66 11.86 -5.74 -13.26
CA ASP A 66 13.03 -6.60 -13.43
C ASP A 66 13.77 -6.74 -12.10
N ILE A 67 13.92 -7.97 -11.61
CA ILE A 67 14.59 -8.24 -10.34
C ILE A 67 16.01 -8.75 -10.54
N LEU A 68 16.18 -9.94 -11.07
CA LEU A 68 17.49 -10.53 -11.32
C LEU A 68 17.38 -11.49 -12.52
N MET A 69 18.45 -11.58 -13.34
CA MET A 69 18.62 -12.58 -14.40
C MET A 69 17.47 -12.64 -15.41
N GLY A 70 16.80 -11.51 -15.68
CA GLY A 70 15.66 -11.44 -16.59
C GLY A 70 14.35 -12.00 -16.00
N LEU A 71 14.27 -12.09 -14.68
CA LEU A 71 13.04 -12.38 -13.96
C LEU A 71 12.27 -11.06 -13.74
N GLU A 72 11.03 -11.06 -14.13
CA GLU A 72 10.08 -9.95 -13.93
C GLU A 72 9.18 -10.27 -12.74
N LEU A 73 9.31 -9.51 -11.65
CA LEU A 73 8.45 -9.65 -10.48
C LEU A 73 7.00 -9.30 -10.83
N VAL A 74 6.08 -10.18 -10.45
CA VAL A 74 4.63 -9.99 -10.58
C VAL A 74 4.02 -9.68 -9.22
N SER A 75 4.33 -10.50 -8.22
CA SER A 75 3.90 -10.32 -6.84
C SER A 75 4.83 -11.04 -5.87
N ALA A 76 4.82 -10.60 -4.63
CA ALA A 76 5.42 -11.31 -3.52
C ALA A 76 4.51 -11.19 -2.30
N GLU A 77 4.43 -12.24 -1.50
CA GLU A 77 3.74 -12.20 -0.21
C GLU A 77 4.51 -13.00 0.82
N GLY A 78 4.36 -12.64 2.08
CA GLY A 78 5.04 -13.39 3.13
C GLY A 78 5.02 -12.73 4.49
N ASP A 79 5.74 -13.34 5.39
CA ASP A 79 5.89 -12.93 6.77
C ASP A 79 7.34 -12.59 7.09
N ILE A 80 7.54 -11.51 7.81
CA ILE A 80 8.81 -11.10 8.40
C ILE A 80 8.69 -11.22 9.91
N ALA A 81 9.73 -11.75 10.56
CA ALA A 81 9.81 -11.82 12.02
C ALA A 81 11.24 -11.48 12.49
N GLY A 82 11.43 -10.27 12.96
CA GLY A 82 12.72 -9.71 13.31
C GLY A 82 13.60 -9.43 12.09
N ALA A 83 14.89 -9.25 12.35
CA ALA A 83 15.86 -8.90 11.33
C ALA A 83 16.39 -10.09 10.49
N ASP A 84 16.12 -11.31 10.94
CA ASP A 84 16.79 -12.52 10.44
C ASP A 84 15.86 -13.69 10.09
N ARG A 85 14.54 -13.46 10.10
CA ARG A 85 13.53 -14.49 9.78
C ARG A 85 12.53 -13.97 8.78
N ALA A 86 12.35 -14.70 7.69
CA ALA A 86 11.34 -14.41 6.70
C ALA A 86 10.86 -15.70 6.01
N GLN A 87 9.59 -15.69 5.60
CA GLN A 87 9.03 -16.69 4.70
C GLN A 87 8.25 -15.98 3.62
N LEU A 88 8.65 -16.17 2.36
CA LEU A 88 8.14 -15.45 1.20
C LEU A 88 7.69 -16.43 0.12
N GLU A 89 6.65 -16.05 -0.61
CA GLU A 89 6.26 -16.62 -1.89
C GLU A 89 6.37 -15.55 -2.96
N VAL A 90 7.17 -15.78 -3.98
CA VAL A 90 7.43 -14.83 -5.07
C VAL A 90 6.89 -15.40 -6.36
N ARG A 91 6.04 -14.63 -7.05
CA ARG A 91 5.59 -14.93 -8.41
C ARG A 91 6.30 -14.02 -9.38
N ALA A 92 6.93 -14.62 -10.38
CA ALA A 92 7.69 -13.91 -11.40
C ALA A 92 7.42 -14.48 -12.79
N LYS A 93 7.82 -13.73 -13.80
CA LYS A 93 7.88 -14.21 -15.20
C LYS A 93 9.32 -14.39 -15.62
N LEU A 94 9.55 -15.43 -16.40
CA LEU A 94 10.79 -15.65 -17.15
C LEU A 94 10.42 -15.81 -18.63
N GLY A 95 10.51 -14.72 -19.39
CA GLY A 95 9.95 -14.65 -20.72
C GLY A 95 8.43 -14.85 -20.72
N SER A 96 7.93 -15.92 -21.35
CA SER A 96 6.50 -16.26 -21.39
C SER A 96 6.03 -17.18 -20.25
N SER A 97 6.93 -17.64 -19.39
CA SER A 97 6.63 -18.62 -18.34
C SER A 97 6.41 -17.93 -16.99
N ASN A 98 5.32 -18.28 -16.32
CA ASN A 98 5.14 -17.91 -14.90
C ASN A 98 5.90 -18.92 -14.04
N ILE A 99 6.63 -18.41 -13.07
CA ILE A 99 7.34 -19.21 -12.06
C ILE A 99 6.93 -18.75 -10.67
N GLU A 100 6.98 -19.70 -9.75
CA GLU A 100 6.72 -19.46 -8.32
C GLU A 100 7.92 -19.95 -7.53
N VAL A 101 8.38 -19.14 -6.59
CA VAL A 101 9.57 -19.38 -5.79
C VAL A 101 9.26 -19.13 -4.33
N GLY A 102 9.35 -20.20 -3.52
CA GLY A 102 9.32 -20.07 -2.06
C GLY A 102 10.72 -19.71 -1.55
N ILE A 103 10.79 -18.82 -0.57
CA ILE A 103 12.03 -18.41 0.10
C ILE A 103 11.80 -18.49 1.60
N VAL A 104 12.72 -19.12 2.32
CA VAL A 104 12.76 -19.11 3.78
C VAL A 104 14.13 -18.64 4.24
N ILE A 105 14.15 -17.67 5.13
CA ILE A 105 15.36 -17.11 5.72
C ILE A 105 15.29 -17.34 7.23
N LEU A 106 16.37 -17.88 7.79
CA LEU A 106 16.53 -18.19 9.20
C LEU A 106 17.94 -17.73 9.66
N PRO A 107 18.17 -17.55 10.96
CA PRO A 107 19.47 -17.12 11.47
C PRO A 107 20.64 -18.05 11.07
N ASP A 108 20.36 -19.31 10.84
CA ASP A 108 21.33 -20.37 10.54
C ASP A 108 21.41 -20.77 9.07
N GLY A 109 20.60 -20.17 8.20
CA GLY A 109 20.64 -20.41 6.77
C GLY A 109 19.41 -19.95 6.02
N SER A 110 19.50 -19.93 4.72
CA SER A 110 18.37 -19.58 3.86
C SER A 110 18.13 -20.65 2.80
N TYR A 111 16.89 -20.74 2.35
CA TYR A 111 16.39 -21.79 1.46
C TYR A 111 15.53 -21.16 0.37
N ILE A 112 15.62 -21.73 -0.82
CA ILE A 112 14.82 -21.33 -1.97
C ILE A 112 14.27 -22.58 -2.67
N THR A 113 13.05 -22.52 -3.19
CA THR A 113 12.55 -23.57 -4.05
C THR A 113 13.15 -23.47 -5.44
N ASN A 114 13.60 -24.60 -5.98
CA ASN A 114 13.96 -24.67 -7.39
C ASN A 114 12.67 -24.55 -8.24
N PRO A 115 12.55 -23.54 -9.12
CA PRO A 115 11.30 -23.25 -9.83
C PRO A 115 10.85 -24.33 -10.81
N LEU A 116 11.77 -25.25 -11.20
CA LEU A 116 11.45 -26.34 -12.12
C LEU A 116 11.01 -27.62 -11.40
N THR A 117 11.54 -27.86 -10.19
CA THR A 117 11.31 -29.13 -9.46
C THR A 117 10.46 -28.95 -8.21
N GLY A 118 10.26 -27.71 -7.74
CA GLY A 118 9.59 -27.40 -6.48
C GLY A 118 10.36 -27.83 -5.23
N ARG A 119 11.60 -28.32 -5.37
CA ARG A 119 12.40 -28.80 -4.24
C ARG A 119 13.15 -27.65 -3.57
N TRP A 120 13.13 -27.67 -2.26
CA TRP A 120 13.94 -26.76 -1.46
C TRP A 120 15.44 -27.07 -1.61
N GLN A 121 16.24 -26.03 -1.65
CA GLN A 121 17.70 -26.07 -1.68
C GLN A 121 18.26 -24.91 -0.87
N GLU A 122 19.42 -25.09 -0.28
CA GLU A 122 20.13 -24.01 0.39
C GLU A 122 20.50 -22.90 -0.62
N ALA A 123 20.43 -21.66 -0.16
CA ALA A 123 20.75 -20.48 -0.94
C ALA A 123 21.40 -19.42 -0.06
N GLU A 124 22.12 -18.51 -0.66
CA GLU A 124 22.66 -17.32 0.03
C GLU A 124 21.73 -16.13 -0.22
N VAL A 125 20.70 -16.02 0.61
CA VAL A 125 19.69 -14.95 0.56
C VAL A 125 19.57 -14.31 1.93
N SER A 126 19.48 -13.01 1.99
CA SER A 126 19.26 -12.26 3.24
C SER A 126 18.00 -11.40 3.16
N ILE A 127 17.42 -11.07 4.29
CA ILE A 127 16.26 -10.16 4.37
C ILE A 127 16.62 -8.79 3.79
N SER A 128 17.83 -8.30 4.03
CA SER A 128 18.30 -7.03 3.49
C SER A 128 18.34 -6.98 1.95
N SER A 129 18.28 -8.13 1.29
CA SER A 129 18.13 -8.19 -0.17
C SER A 129 16.72 -7.81 -0.64
N PHE A 130 15.72 -7.85 0.26
CA PHE A 130 14.31 -7.57 -0.04
C PHE A 130 13.75 -6.42 0.82
N PHE A 131 14.17 -6.36 2.09
CA PHE A 131 13.71 -5.36 3.05
C PHE A 131 14.91 -4.78 3.80
N ASN A 132 15.39 -3.65 3.34
CA ASN A 132 16.40 -2.88 4.04
C ASN A 132 15.70 -1.72 4.78
N PRO A 133 15.76 -1.64 6.12
CA PRO A 133 15.14 -0.54 6.85
C PRO A 133 15.69 0.84 6.46
N GLU A 134 16.93 0.94 5.97
CA GLU A 134 17.52 2.20 5.52
C GLU A 134 16.98 2.70 4.17
N ILE A 135 16.39 1.80 3.35
CA ILE A 135 15.81 2.12 2.04
C ILE A 135 14.37 1.63 1.90
N GLY A 136 13.77 1.14 2.99
CA GLY A 136 12.43 0.57 3.02
C GLY A 136 11.30 1.61 3.12
N VAL A 137 10.13 1.13 3.53
CA VAL A 137 8.92 1.95 3.68
C VAL A 137 9.16 3.16 4.59
N THR A 138 9.92 3.00 5.67
CA THR A 138 10.26 4.06 6.62
C THR A 138 11.11 5.15 5.98
N ALA A 139 12.13 4.75 5.24
CA ALA A 139 12.97 5.72 4.51
C ALA A 139 12.16 6.45 3.43
N LEU A 140 11.27 5.74 2.74
CA LEU A 140 10.36 6.34 1.76
C LEU A 140 9.45 7.41 2.40
N MET A 141 8.85 7.14 3.55
CA MET A 141 8.01 8.10 4.25
C MET A 141 8.75 9.39 4.65
N ARG A 142 10.06 9.29 4.91
CA ARG A 142 10.92 10.44 5.21
C ARG A 142 11.44 11.18 3.97
N ALA A 143 11.39 10.53 2.80
CA ALA A 143 11.91 11.06 1.54
C ALA A 143 10.87 11.75 0.66
N VAL A 144 9.58 11.60 0.96
CA VAL A 144 8.50 12.24 0.21
C VAL A 144 8.42 13.73 0.48
N THR A 145 7.86 14.47 -0.47
CA THR A 145 7.61 15.91 -0.40
C THR A 145 6.16 16.23 -0.75
N ASP A 146 5.72 17.44 -0.46
CA ASP A 146 4.38 17.95 -0.78
C ASP A 146 3.24 17.08 -0.23
N ALA A 147 3.45 16.48 0.95
CA ALA A 147 2.51 15.57 1.57
C ALA A 147 1.19 16.27 1.96
N LYS A 148 0.07 15.59 1.70
CA LYS A 148 -1.28 16.05 2.03
C LYS A 148 -2.13 14.88 2.49
N ALA A 149 -2.78 15.00 3.64
CA ALA A 149 -3.83 14.09 4.07
C ALA A 149 -5.12 14.45 3.32
N THR A 150 -5.55 13.62 2.39
CA THR A 150 -6.65 13.95 1.46
C THR A 150 -8.00 13.39 1.88
N ARG A 151 -8.03 12.24 2.54
CA ARG A 151 -9.29 11.64 3.01
C ARG A 151 -9.05 10.58 4.10
N ARG A 152 -10.16 10.24 4.78
CA ARG A 152 -10.21 9.13 5.71
C ARG A 152 -10.92 7.95 5.04
N VAL A 153 -10.31 6.75 5.07
CA VAL A 153 -10.81 5.55 4.40
C VAL A 153 -10.40 4.30 5.15
N GLN A 154 -11.18 3.22 5.06
CA GLN A 154 -10.83 1.95 5.67
C GLN A 154 -9.96 1.11 4.75
N VAL A 155 -8.86 0.58 5.29
CA VAL A 155 -7.96 -0.38 4.64
C VAL A 155 -7.63 -1.51 5.60
N GLY A 156 -7.80 -2.76 5.16
CA GLY A 156 -7.51 -3.92 6.01
C GLY A 156 -8.35 -4.00 7.30
N GLY A 157 -9.49 -3.32 7.35
CA GLY A 157 -10.34 -3.22 8.54
C GLY A 157 -9.96 -2.09 9.51
N ALA A 158 -8.89 -1.36 9.26
CA ALA A 158 -8.47 -0.20 10.04
C ALA A 158 -8.95 1.10 9.40
N ASP A 159 -9.34 2.07 10.23
CA ASP A 159 -9.55 3.45 9.79
C ASP A 159 -8.20 4.10 9.51
N THR A 160 -8.02 4.65 8.33
CA THR A 160 -6.75 5.25 7.89
C THR A 160 -6.95 6.64 7.32
N TYR A 161 -5.90 7.46 7.41
CA TYR A 161 -5.74 8.65 6.57
C TYR A 161 -5.01 8.25 5.29
N LEU A 162 -5.53 8.66 4.14
CA LEU A 162 -4.80 8.64 2.89
C LEU A 162 -3.93 9.89 2.82
N VAL A 163 -2.62 9.68 2.76
CA VAL A 163 -1.63 10.72 2.50
C VAL A 163 -1.14 10.57 1.07
N GLU A 164 -1.27 11.62 0.28
CA GLU A 164 -0.71 11.73 -1.07
C GLU A 164 0.52 12.63 -1.02
N ALA A 165 1.58 12.24 -1.70
CA ALA A 165 2.87 12.93 -1.69
C ALA A 165 3.61 12.69 -3.00
N VAL A 166 4.70 13.41 -3.20
CA VAL A 166 5.63 13.24 -4.32
C VAL A 166 6.90 12.56 -3.83
N VAL A 167 7.43 11.62 -4.60
CA VAL A 167 8.72 10.97 -4.34
C VAL A 167 9.61 11.01 -5.57
N ASP A 168 10.90 11.28 -5.38
CA ASP A 168 11.88 11.12 -6.44
C ASP A 168 12.22 9.64 -6.64
N SER A 169 12.28 9.20 -7.90
CA SER A 169 12.57 7.80 -8.26
C SER A 169 13.88 7.28 -7.69
N GLY A 170 14.87 8.13 -7.45
CA GLY A 170 16.13 7.74 -6.80
C GLY A 170 15.99 7.24 -5.35
N ASN A 171 14.82 7.44 -4.73
CA ASN A 171 14.52 6.91 -3.39
C ASN A 171 13.80 5.55 -3.45
N LEU A 172 13.68 4.94 -4.63
CA LEU A 172 12.85 3.75 -4.86
C LEU A 172 13.65 2.48 -5.18
N ASP A 173 14.93 2.41 -4.82
CA ASP A 173 15.77 1.23 -5.06
C ASP A 173 15.18 -0.06 -4.46
N LEU A 174 14.40 0.04 -3.37
CA LEU A 174 13.67 -1.09 -2.80
C LEU A 174 12.62 -1.66 -3.77
N PHE A 175 11.94 -0.79 -4.53
CA PHE A 175 10.86 -1.17 -5.42
C PHE A 175 11.30 -1.48 -6.84
N ALA A 176 12.47 -0.99 -7.24
CA ALA A 176 13.03 -1.23 -8.57
C ALA A 176 14.56 -1.04 -8.55
N ALA A 177 15.27 -2.15 -8.65
CA ALA A 177 16.71 -2.11 -8.78
C ALA A 177 17.13 -1.28 -10.01
N GLY A 178 18.00 -0.29 -9.81
CA GLY A 178 18.43 0.60 -10.87
C GLY A 178 17.53 1.82 -11.11
N ALA A 179 16.67 2.14 -10.16
CA ALA A 179 15.95 3.41 -10.15
C ALA A 179 16.92 4.58 -10.20
N ALA A 180 16.80 5.42 -11.24
CA ALA A 180 17.66 6.59 -11.40
C ALA A 180 16.90 7.84 -10.90
N PRO A 181 17.59 8.78 -10.20
CA PRO A 181 16.97 10.00 -9.72
C PRO A 181 16.48 10.90 -10.85
N GLY A 182 15.53 11.77 -10.54
CA GLY A 182 15.05 12.83 -11.42
C GLY A 182 13.66 12.60 -12.02
N ARG A 183 12.92 11.60 -11.55
CA ARG A 183 11.49 11.42 -11.89
C ARG A 183 10.66 11.64 -10.65
N GLU A 184 9.72 12.55 -10.73
CA GLU A 184 8.70 12.75 -9.70
C GLU A 184 7.57 11.75 -9.90
N LEU A 185 7.26 10.98 -8.87
CA LEU A 185 6.25 9.95 -8.87
C LEU A 185 5.22 10.24 -7.78
N LEU A 186 3.97 9.82 -8.01
CA LEU A 186 2.93 9.93 -7.01
C LEU A 186 3.08 8.77 -6.00
N ALA A 187 3.27 9.14 -4.74
CA ALA A 187 3.26 8.23 -3.61
C ALA A 187 1.96 8.40 -2.82
N ARG A 188 1.37 7.29 -2.40
CA ARG A 188 0.20 7.26 -1.53
C ARG A 188 0.49 6.35 -0.35
N ALA A 189 0.16 6.79 0.86
CA ALA A 189 0.26 5.99 2.07
C ALA A 189 -1.06 6.00 2.84
N TRP A 190 -1.49 4.84 3.31
CA TRP A 190 -2.65 4.69 4.18
C TRP A 190 -2.15 4.43 5.59
N ILE A 191 -2.29 5.43 6.45
CA ILE A 191 -1.75 5.45 7.80
C ILE A 191 -2.89 5.40 8.80
N GLY A 192 -2.79 4.50 9.77
CA GLY A 192 -3.82 4.29 10.79
C GLY A 192 -4.11 5.53 11.63
N VAL A 193 -5.39 5.72 11.96
CA VAL A 193 -5.88 6.87 12.73
C VAL A 193 -5.57 6.71 14.21
N ASP A 194 -5.79 5.52 14.78
CA ASP A 194 -5.62 5.24 16.20
C ASP A 194 -4.15 4.92 16.53
N GLU A 195 -3.54 4.06 15.72
CA GLU A 195 -2.11 3.77 15.77
C GLU A 195 -1.53 4.01 14.37
N PRO A 196 -0.42 4.75 14.25
CA PRO A 196 0.10 5.20 12.96
C PRO A 196 0.86 4.11 12.21
N PHE A 197 0.34 2.88 12.16
CA PHE A 197 0.83 1.85 11.26
C PHE A 197 0.58 2.22 9.81
N VAL A 198 1.49 1.84 8.94
CA VAL A 198 1.30 1.92 7.49
C VAL A 198 0.63 0.65 7.01
N TYR A 199 -0.63 0.73 6.58
CA TYR A 199 -1.38 -0.42 6.08
C TYR A 199 -1.19 -0.64 4.58
N ARG A 200 -0.92 0.42 3.83
CA ARG A 200 -0.68 0.34 2.39
C ARG A 200 0.22 1.47 1.93
N VAL A 201 1.07 1.16 0.95
CA VAL A 201 1.81 2.14 0.16
C VAL A 201 1.57 1.85 -1.31
N GLU A 202 1.36 2.88 -2.10
CA GLU A 202 1.32 2.79 -3.56
C GLU A 202 2.27 3.82 -4.17
N ILE A 203 3.01 3.37 -5.18
CA ILE A 203 3.84 4.24 -6.03
C ILE A 203 3.33 4.10 -7.47
N GLU A 204 2.91 5.22 -8.04
CA GLU A 204 2.41 5.28 -9.41
C GLU A 204 3.40 6.04 -10.30
N GLY A 205 3.78 5.41 -11.40
CA GLY A 205 4.66 5.96 -12.41
C GLY A 205 5.78 5.02 -12.86
N ALA A 206 6.52 5.44 -13.88
CA ALA A 206 7.67 4.71 -14.41
C ALA A 206 8.92 5.02 -13.55
N VAL A 207 9.42 4.05 -12.82
CA VAL A 207 10.61 4.16 -11.97
C VAL A 207 11.89 4.01 -12.79
N ILE A 208 11.89 3.09 -13.74
CA ILE A 208 13.01 2.85 -14.66
C ILE A 208 12.64 3.19 -16.11
N GLU A 209 13.64 3.25 -16.97
CA GLU A 209 13.41 3.51 -18.40
C GLU A 209 12.68 2.33 -19.07
N GLY A 210 11.68 2.64 -19.87
CA GLY A 210 10.88 1.64 -20.60
C GLY A 210 9.62 1.16 -19.87
N GLU A 211 9.45 1.50 -18.60
CA GLU A 211 8.19 1.20 -17.89
C GLU A 211 7.03 2.10 -18.36
N ALA A 212 5.81 1.58 -18.21
CA ALA A 212 4.60 2.37 -18.47
C ALA A 212 4.40 3.43 -17.39
N ALA A 213 4.00 4.63 -17.80
CA ALA A 213 3.77 5.75 -16.86
C ALA A 213 2.64 5.50 -15.85
N ASN A 214 1.77 4.51 -16.10
CA ASN A 214 0.68 4.11 -15.23
C ASN A 214 0.97 2.79 -14.47
N THR A 215 2.24 2.41 -14.37
CA THR A 215 2.63 1.28 -13.50
C THR A 215 2.35 1.64 -12.06
N VAL A 216 1.65 0.77 -11.33
CA VAL A 216 1.38 0.94 -9.90
C VAL A 216 2.04 -0.21 -9.14
N ARG A 217 2.84 0.14 -8.15
CA ARG A 217 3.43 -0.78 -7.18
C ARG A 217 2.70 -0.60 -5.87
N ARG A 218 2.08 -1.66 -5.36
CA ARG A 218 1.31 -1.64 -4.13
C ARG A 218 1.94 -2.60 -3.12
N LEU A 219 2.23 -2.09 -1.94
CA LEU A 219 2.64 -2.85 -0.78
C LEU A 219 1.55 -2.73 0.28
N GLU A 220 0.96 -3.85 0.67
CA GLU A 220 0.02 -3.95 1.78
C GLU A 220 0.69 -4.59 2.97
N LEU A 221 0.47 -4.05 4.17
CA LEU A 221 1.05 -4.50 5.42
C LEU A 221 -0.05 -4.81 6.43
N SER A 222 0.14 -5.86 7.19
CA SER A 222 -0.85 -6.33 8.18
C SER A 222 -0.22 -7.21 9.24
N ARG A 223 -1.01 -7.62 10.24
CA ARG A 223 -0.58 -8.53 11.31
C ARG A 223 0.67 -8.04 12.04
N PHE A 224 0.73 -6.74 12.32
CA PHE A 224 1.85 -6.11 13.02
C PHE A 224 2.04 -6.72 14.41
N ASP A 225 3.28 -7.11 14.70
CA ASP A 225 3.73 -7.70 15.98
C ASP A 225 2.97 -8.96 16.41
N GLU A 226 2.24 -9.61 15.47
CA GLU A 226 1.63 -10.91 15.72
C GLU A 226 2.69 -12.02 15.68
N PRO A 227 2.60 -13.03 16.58
CA PRO A 227 3.54 -14.14 16.58
C PRO A 227 3.53 -14.90 15.24
N VAL A 228 4.70 -15.04 14.62
CA VAL A 228 4.90 -15.80 13.39
C VAL A 228 5.93 -16.90 13.64
N GLU A 229 5.58 -18.15 13.32
CA GLU A 229 6.51 -19.28 13.34
C GLU A 229 7.07 -19.54 11.94
N ILE A 230 8.36 -19.24 11.75
CA ILE A 230 9.09 -19.54 10.53
C ILE A 230 10.09 -20.65 10.84
N SER A 231 10.02 -21.76 10.09
CA SER A 231 10.83 -22.95 10.33
C SER A 231 11.48 -23.47 9.05
N THR A 232 12.52 -24.29 9.21
CA THR A 232 13.20 -24.94 8.09
C THR A 232 12.20 -25.70 7.20
N PRO A 233 12.18 -25.45 5.89
CA PRO A 233 11.26 -26.11 4.98
C PRO A 233 11.58 -27.59 4.85
N ARG A 234 10.57 -28.41 4.53
CA ARG A 234 10.68 -29.88 4.41
C ARG A 234 10.67 -30.33 2.95
#